data_cf4d492edc5afeaee3f2ff00be4a67e9
#
_entry.id   cf4d492edc5afeaee3f2ff00be4a67e9
#
_cell.length_a   1.000
_cell.length_b   1.000
_cell.length_c   1.000
_cell.angle_alpha   90.00
_cell.angle_beta   90.00
_cell.angle_gamma   90.00
#
_symmetry.space_group_name_H-M   'P 1'
#
loop_
_entity.id
_entity.type
_entity.pdbx_description
1 polymer ?
#
loop_
_entity_poly.entity_id
_entity_poly.type
_entity_poly.pdbx_seq_one_letter_code
_entity_poly.pdbx_strand_id
1 'polypeptide(L)'
;MNFNNNLELTQSQKLVMTTALKQSLNILSMSKSELEEEINKEWEENPFLEVEKSSKVDWEKYIKNIENSRPIDKNELYYNSDNDISLENIIKDVYTLYENLHLQISLYNINKIERKICDYIIDSLDEDGYLRIDEKYIISELNISKKIFEKCLNIVQQLEPSGVGARSLSECLIIQIRNMGIDDNLIENIVYKDLDLIGKNKYKEISKKYNISLQKCVNIINFIKTLEPKPCVVCSDEKSIYIQPDVIVEKIDDEFIVYTNESDNLKIRISNFYKEILKTTTCDESAKKFIKEKLNSATSLVKNIENRKSTILKIAKEILETQQEFFKYGEKYLKPMKMKDIAKNLNFHESTISRGVNGKYMMTPFGIYEFKYFFSSTFDNNFDSSISSISIKKIIQEVINSEDKKKPLSDDEIVKILNDKGINIARRTISKYRNELGILSSNKRKKY
;
A
#
# COMPACT_ATOMS: atom_id res chain seq x y z
N MET A 1 -56.58 -42.15 32.21
CA MET A 1 -55.72 -41.04 31.83
C MET A 1 -54.29 -41.58 31.64
N ASN A 2 -53.94 -41.84 30.38
CA ASN A 2 -52.58 -42.34 30.07
C ASN A 2 -51.70 -41.12 29.66
N PHE A 3 -50.73 -40.80 30.50
CA PHE A 3 -49.69 -39.84 30.18
C PHE A 3 -48.55 -40.56 29.42
N ASN A 4 -48.52 -40.43 28.11
CA ASN A 4 -47.34 -40.80 27.32
C ASN A 4 -46.31 -39.68 27.42
N ASN A 5 -45.29 -39.82 28.25
CA ASN A 5 -44.10 -39.00 28.26
C ASN A 5 -43.16 -39.48 27.17
N ASN A 6 -43.20 -38.89 26.00
CA ASN A 6 -42.18 -39.03 24.98
C ASN A 6 -41.02 -38.10 25.36
N LEU A 7 -39.98 -38.63 25.97
CA LEU A 7 -38.70 -37.98 26.18
C LEU A 7 -37.89 -38.08 24.84
N GLU A 8 -37.97 -37.06 24.01
CA GLU A 8 -37.03 -36.90 22.90
C GLU A 8 -35.66 -36.43 23.41
N LEU A 9 -34.71 -37.36 23.50
CA LEU A 9 -33.32 -37.08 23.76
C LEU A 9 -32.69 -36.43 22.51
N THR A 10 -32.71 -35.12 22.38
CA THR A 10 -31.98 -34.37 21.38
C THR A 10 -30.50 -34.28 21.83
N GLN A 11 -29.65 -35.20 21.33
CA GLN A 11 -28.22 -35.14 21.51
C GLN A 11 -27.61 -34.04 20.61
N SER A 12 -27.49 -32.83 21.11
CA SER A 12 -26.76 -31.79 20.43
C SER A 12 -25.25 -31.99 20.62
N GLN A 13 -24.57 -32.58 19.65
CA GLN A 13 -23.11 -32.59 19.59
C GLN A 13 -22.62 -31.13 19.39
N LYS A 14 -22.28 -30.46 20.49
CA LYS A 14 -21.48 -29.24 20.41
C LYS A 14 -20.04 -29.65 20.11
N LEU A 15 -19.60 -29.39 18.89
CA LEU A 15 -18.19 -29.49 18.52
C LEU A 15 -17.38 -28.54 19.42
N VAL A 16 -16.80 -29.05 20.49
CA VAL A 16 -15.86 -28.30 21.32
C VAL A 16 -14.60 -28.12 20.52
N MET A 17 -14.36 -26.92 20.06
CA MET A 17 -13.17 -26.57 19.29
C MET A 17 -11.94 -26.78 20.15
N THR A 18 -11.08 -27.74 19.78
CA THR A 18 -9.85 -28.03 20.51
C THR A 18 -8.86 -26.85 20.40
N THR A 19 -8.03 -26.66 21.42
CA THR A 19 -7.01 -25.61 21.45
C THR A 19 -6.08 -25.70 20.22
N ALA A 20 -5.72 -26.93 19.81
CA ALA A 20 -4.91 -27.18 18.62
C ALA A 20 -5.59 -26.71 17.32
N LEU A 21 -6.89 -26.93 17.17
CA LEU A 21 -7.65 -26.48 16.01
C LEU A 21 -7.74 -24.94 15.97
N LYS A 22 -7.93 -24.30 17.13
CA LYS A 22 -7.95 -22.84 17.25
C LYS A 22 -6.60 -22.24 16.84
N GLN A 23 -5.50 -22.82 17.29
CA GLN A 23 -4.14 -22.41 16.93
C GLN A 23 -3.88 -22.57 15.43
N SER A 24 -4.27 -23.69 14.82
CA SER A 24 -4.16 -23.92 13.38
C SER A 24 -4.90 -22.87 12.56
N LEU A 25 -6.13 -22.52 12.96
CA LEU A 25 -6.93 -21.50 12.28
C LEU A 25 -6.36 -20.10 12.45
N ASN A 26 -5.79 -19.78 13.61
CA ASN A 26 -5.11 -18.51 13.85
C ASN A 26 -3.87 -18.39 12.96
N ILE A 27 -3.00 -19.40 12.93
CA ILE A 27 -1.80 -19.45 12.08
C ILE A 27 -2.15 -19.29 10.60
N LEU A 28 -3.27 -19.85 10.13
CA LEU A 28 -3.72 -19.68 8.75
C LEU A 28 -4.12 -18.23 8.44
N SER A 29 -4.74 -17.53 9.39
CA SER A 29 -5.22 -16.15 9.20
C SER A 29 -4.13 -15.08 9.29
N MET A 30 -3.06 -15.31 10.04
CA MET A 30 -1.97 -14.36 10.29
C MET A 30 -1.33 -13.88 8.98
N SER A 31 -0.91 -12.62 8.93
CA SER A 31 -0.01 -12.09 7.91
C SER A 31 1.39 -12.73 8.03
N LYS A 32 2.30 -12.41 7.10
CA LYS A 32 3.68 -12.93 7.17
C LYS A 32 4.41 -12.37 8.40
N SER A 33 4.29 -11.08 8.65
CA SER A 33 4.91 -10.41 9.81
C SER A 33 4.39 -10.93 11.15
N GLU A 34 3.07 -11.08 11.27
CA GLU A 34 2.47 -11.66 12.49
C GLU A 34 2.91 -13.10 12.72
N LEU A 35 3.08 -13.88 11.65
CA LEU A 35 3.59 -15.26 11.74
C LEU A 35 5.05 -15.29 12.23
N GLU A 36 5.90 -14.38 11.74
CA GLU A 36 7.29 -14.26 12.16
C GLU A 36 7.40 -13.87 13.63
N GLU A 37 6.56 -12.94 14.10
CA GLU A 37 6.48 -12.55 15.51
C GLU A 37 6.04 -13.72 16.39
N GLU A 38 5.02 -14.49 15.98
CA GLU A 38 4.54 -15.66 16.72
C GLU A 38 5.60 -16.79 16.75
N ILE A 39 6.32 -17.00 15.64
CA ILE A 39 7.44 -17.95 15.59
C ILE A 39 8.56 -17.53 16.55
N ASN A 40 8.94 -16.26 16.56
CA ASN A 40 9.98 -15.73 17.44
C ASN A 40 9.56 -15.88 18.91
N LYS A 41 8.31 -15.60 19.25
CA LYS A 41 7.77 -15.77 20.59
C LYS A 41 7.80 -17.24 21.04
N GLU A 42 7.31 -18.15 20.20
CA GLU A 42 7.34 -19.60 20.51
C GLU A 42 8.79 -20.11 20.58
N TRP A 43 9.72 -19.57 19.80
CA TRP A 43 11.14 -19.92 19.86
C TRP A 43 11.79 -19.48 21.18
N GLU A 44 11.44 -18.33 21.72
CA GLU A 44 11.89 -17.87 23.04
C GLU A 44 11.34 -18.76 24.18
N GLU A 45 10.08 -19.20 24.05
CA GLU A 45 9.40 -20.01 25.07
C GLU A 45 9.73 -21.51 24.99
N ASN A 46 10.20 -22.01 23.83
CA ASN A 46 10.37 -23.42 23.57
C ASN A 46 11.79 -23.80 23.11
N PRO A 47 12.64 -24.31 23.96
CA PRO A 47 14.04 -24.65 23.63
C PRO A 47 14.18 -25.83 22.63
N PHE A 48 13.09 -26.48 22.25
CA PHE A 48 13.09 -27.57 21.27
C PHE A 48 13.05 -27.10 19.82
N LEU A 49 12.77 -25.81 19.61
CA LEU A 49 12.72 -25.18 18.29
C LEU A 49 14.10 -24.60 17.92
N GLU A 50 14.62 -25.05 16.80
CA GLU A 50 15.79 -24.45 16.15
C GLU A 50 15.31 -23.66 14.93
N VAL A 51 15.57 -22.36 14.94
CA VAL A 51 15.27 -21.48 13.82
C VAL A 51 16.58 -21.27 13.04
N GLU A 52 16.70 -21.95 11.91
CA GLU A 52 17.75 -21.61 10.95
C GLU A 52 17.30 -20.31 10.24
N LYS A 53 17.76 -19.16 10.73
CA LYS A 53 17.72 -17.96 9.91
C LYS A 53 18.58 -18.28 8.69
N SER A 54 18.00 -18.28 7.49
CA SER A 54 18.80 -18.41 6.28
C SER A 54 19.91 -17.35 6.41
N SER A 55 21.14 -17.81 6.63
CA SER A 55 22.28 -16.94 6.72
C SER A 55 22.20 -16.02 5.50
N LYS A 56 22.34 -14.70 5.73
CA LYS A 56 22.53 -13.72 4.66
C LYS A 56 23.27 -14.38 3.55
N VAL A 57 22.68 -14.37 2.34
CA VAL A 57 23.31 -14.93 1.15
C VAL A 57 24.79 -14.70 1.27
N ASP A 58 25.57 -15.77 1.32
CA ASP A 58 27.04 -15.66 1.46
C ASP A 58 27.52 -15.08 0.12
N TRP A 59 27.48 -13.76 0.02
CA TRP A 59 27.80 -13.01 -1.19
C TRP A 59 29.17 -13.40 -1.72
N GLU A 60 30.10 -13.80 -0.84
CA GLU A 60 31.40 -14.30 -1.26
C GLU A 60 31.30 -15.65 -2.01
N LYS A 61 30.41 -16.54 -1.58
CA LYS A 61 30.18 -17.81 -2.32
C LYS A 61 29.38 -17.57 -3.59
N TYR A 62 28.43 -16.64 -3.58
CA TYR A 62 27.65 -16.28 -4.77
C TYR A 62 28.53 -15.63 -5.85
N ILE A 63 29.41 -14.71 -5.45
CA ILE A 63 30.37 -14.07 -6.36
C ILE A 63 31.36 -15.11 -6.90
N LYS A 64 31.94 -16.00 -6.07
CA LYS A 64 32.80 -17.07 -6.51
C LYS A 64 32.11 -18.07 -7.47
N ASN A 65 30.84 -18.32 -7.30
CA ASN A 65 30.06 -19.17 -8.21
C ASN A 65 29.79 -18.48 -9.56
N ILE A 66 29.59 -17.16 -9.57
CA ILE A 66 29.46 -16.37 -10.81
C ILE A 66 30.82 -16.33 -11.55
N GLU A 67 31.92 -16.12 -10.84
CA GLU A 67 33.27 -16.12 -11.42
C GLU A 67 33.63 -17.46 -12.06
N ASN A 68 33.15 -18.57 -11.47
CA ASN A 68 33.43 -19.92 -12.02
C ASN A 68 32.44 -20.32 -13.13
N SER A 69 31.35 -19.60 -13.34
CA SER A 69 30.27 -19.98 -14.29
C SER A 69 30.35 -19.29 -15.65
N ARG A 70 31.19 -18.28 -15.83
CA ARG A 70 31.41 -17.59 -17.10
C ARG A 70 32.90 -17.34 -17.32
N PRO A 71 33.46 -17.70 -18.48
CA PRO A 71 34.73 -17.16 -18.91
C PRO A 71 34.49 -15.67 -19.27
N ILE A 72 34.69 -14.78 -18.28
CA ILE A 72 34.61 -13.34 -18.50
C ILE A 72 35.90 -12.93 -19.22
N ASP A 73 35.74 -12.41 -20.44
CA ASP A 73 36.82 -11.84 -21.20
C ASP A 73 37.44 -10.67 -20.40
N LYS A 74 38.70 -10.81 -20.01
CA LYS A 74 39.41 -9.88 -19.12
C LYS A 74 39.49 -8.43 -19.65
N ASN A 75 39.10 -8.22 -20.89
CA ASN A 75 39.10 -6.89 -21.52
C ASN A 75 37.85 -6.04 -21.22
N GLU A 76 36.76 -6.62 -20.68
CA GLU A 76 35.56 -5.84 -20.30
C GLU A 76 35.62 -5.27 -18.88
N LEU A 77 36.56 -5.75 -18.04
CA LEU A 77 36.69 -5.30 -16.65
C LEU A 77 37.40 -3.95 -16.47
N TYR A 78 38.02 -3.40 -17.50
CA TYR A 78 38.75 -2.14 -17.38
C TYR A 78 37.94 -0.87 -17.67
N TYR A 79 36.65 -0.98 -18.03
CA TYR A 79 35.85 0.20 -18.42
C TYR A 79 34.88 0.76 -17.36
N ASN A 80 34.79 0.19 -16.17
CA ASN A 80 33.84 0.67 -15.15
C ASN A 80 34.40 0.81 -13.72
N SER A 81 35.70 1.17 -13.60
CA SER A 81 36.29 1.41 -12.27
C SER A 81 35.95 2.79 -11.66
N ASP A 82 35.19 3.64 -12.35
CA ASP A 82 34.81 4.96 -11.83
C ASP A 82 33.39 5.04 -11.25
N ASN A 83 32.67 3.92 -11.22
CA ASN A 83 31.38 3.83 -10.52
C ASN A 83 31.44 2.79 -9.41
N ASP A 84 32.38 2.92 -8.49
CA ASP A 84 32.19 2.36 -7.14
C ASP A 84 31.03 3.08 -6.49
N ILE A 85 29.82 2.56 -6.74
CA ILE A 85 28.64 2.91 -5.96
C ILE A 85 28.90 2.33 -4.57
N SER A 86 29.61 3.10 -3.73
CA SER A 86 29.76 2.74 -2.34
C SER A 86 28.36 2.62 -1.74
N LEU A 87 28.10 1.57 -0.98
CA LEU A 87 26.84 1.39 -0.23
C LEU A 87 26.47 2.62 0.59
N GLU A 88 27.45 3.41 1.01
CA GLU A 88 27.31 4.70 1.68
C GLU A 88 26.62 5.76 0.81
N ASN A 89 26.77 5.73 -0.51
CA ASN A 89 26.09 6.64 -1.43
C ASN A 89 24.64 6.21 -1.73
N ILE A 90 24.25 4.98 -1.37
CA ILE A 90 22.88 4.45 -1.54
C ILE A 90 22.05 4.74 -0.28
N ILE A 91 22.69 4.79 0.89
CA ILE A 91 22.04 5.21 2.12
C ILE A 91 22.08 6.75 2.15
N LYS A 92 21.20 7.38 1.41
CA LYS A 92 20.86 8.77 1.66
C LYS A 92 20.22 8.79 3.04
N ASP A 93 20.83 9.48 3.99
CA ASP A 93 20.14 9.89 5.21
C ASP A 93 18.94 10.72 4.77
N VAL A 94 17.78 10.10 4.77
CA VAL A 94 16.52 10.76 4.46
C VAL A 94 16.17 11.57 5.69
N TYR A 95 16.58 12.83 5.68
CA TYR A 95 16.16 13.77 6.70
C TYR A 95 14.64 13.93 6.62
N THR A 96 14.00 13.80 7.76
CA THR A 96 12.58 14.14 7.86
C THR A 96 12.41 15.64 7.52
N LEU A 97 11.19 16.02 7.09
CA LEU A 97 10.89 17.42 6.81
C LEU A 97 11.35 18.35 7.94
N TYR A 98 11.03 18.00 9.18
CA TYR A 98 11.39 18.79 10.36
C TYR A 98 12.90 18.94 10.52
N GLU A 99 13.65 17.84 10.39
CA GLU A 99 15.12 17.85 10.45
C GLU A 99 15.72 18.75 9.37
N ASN A 100 15.19 18.68 8.14
CA ASN A 100 15.65 19.52 7.04
C ASN A 100 15.39 21.01 7.31
N LEU A 101 14.20 21.36 7.79
CA LEU A 101 13.86 22.75 8.15
C LEU A 101 14.73 23.27 9.30
N HIS A 102 14.97 22.47 10.33
CA HIS A 102 15.89 22.82 11.42
C HIS A 102 17.33 23.03 10.94
N LEU A 103 17.80 22.18 10.02
CA LEU A 103 19.11 22.37 9.40
C LEU A 103 19.18 23.70 8.63
N GLN A 104 18.18 24.00 7.82
CA GLN A 104 18.13 25.25 7.06
C GLN A 104 18.14 26.47 8.02
N ILE A 105 17.33 26.48 9.08
CA ILE A 105 17.34 27.58 10.07
C ILE A 105 18.69 27.70 10.76
N SER A 106 19.40 26.58 10.96
CA SER A 106 20.75 26.62 11.57
C SER A 106 21.76 27.40 10.74
N LEU A 107 21.55 27.51 9.43
CA LEU A 107 22.39 28.27 8.49
C LEU A 107 22.08 29.77 8.47
N TYR A 108 20.88 30.18 8.93
CA TYR A 108 20.51 31.60 9.00
C TYR A 108 21.19 32.29 10.19
N ASN A 109 21.65 33.50 9.94
CA ASN A 109 22.24 34.33 11.01
C ASN A 109 21.15 35.06 11.81
N ILE A 110 20.55 34.37 12.77
CA ILE A 110 19.39 34.79 13.54
C ILE A 110 19.75 34.84 15.05
N ASN A 111 19.09 35.71 15.79
CA ASN A 111 19.26 35.80 17.25
C ASN A 111 18.79 34.48 17.93
N LYS A 112 19.43 34.10 19.06
CA LYS A 112 19.08 32.90 19.83
C LYS A 112 17.59 32.82 20.22
N ILE A 113 16.95 33.97 20.46
CA ILE A 113 15.52 34.05 20.81
C ILE A 113 14.66 33.82 19.58
N GLU A 114 14.98 34.48 18.47
CA GLU A 114 14.28 34.30 17.21
C GLU A 114 14.39 32.84 16.68
N ARG A 115 15.55 32.22 16.87
CA ARG A 115 15.78 30.83 16.53
C ARG A 115 14.83 29.88 17.28
N LYS A 116 14.72 30.03 18.61
CA LYS A 116 13.80 29.25 19.44
C LYS A 116 12.34 29.40 18.97
N ILE A 117 11.95 30.58 18.53
CA ILE A 117 10.61 30.85 18.03
C ILE A 117 10.39 30.17 16.67
N CYS A 118 11.39 30.23 15.77
CA CYS A 118 11.33 29.53 14.49
C CYS A 118 11.28 28.00 14.68
N ASP A 119 12.09 27.45 15.58
CA ASP A 119 12.08 26.03 15.91
C ASP A 119 10.69 25.61 16.43
N TYR A 120 10.09 26.40 17.33
CA TYR A 120 8.73 26.13 17.82
C TYR A 120 7.66 26.19 16.71
N ILE A 121 7.79 27.15 15.77
CA ILE A 121 6.88 27.23 14.62
C ILE A 121 7.01 25.99 13.74
N ILE A 122 8.24 25.51 13.48
CA ILE A 122 8.49 24.30 12.70
C ILE A 122 7.87 23.08 13.37
N ASP A 123 8.10 22.89 14.67
CA ASP A 123 7.54 21.76 15.42
C ASP A 123 6.02 21.80 15.52
N SER A 124 5.41 22.98 15.26
CA SER A 124 3.97 23.20 15.25
C SER A 124 3.32 23.01 13.87
N LEU A 125 4.10 22.68 12.83
CA LEU A 125 3.58 22.42 11.48
C LEU A 125 2.87 21.06 11.43
N ASP A 126 1.90 20.98 10.53
CA ASP A 126 1.22 19.72 10.19
C ASP A 126 2.05 18.89 9.17
N GLU A 127 1.70 17.62 8.97
CA GLU A 127 2.32 16.74 7.97
C GLU A 127 2.33 17.33 6.55
N ASP A 128 1.34 18.16 6.23
CA ASP A 128 1.24 18.88 4.95
C ASP A 128 2.10 20.16 4.90
N GLY A 129 2.71 20.59 6.04
CA GLY A 129 3.53 21.82 6.15
C GLY A 129 2.74 23.09 6.47
N TYR A 130 1.49 22.98 6.86
CA TYR A 130 0.64 24.10 7.24
C TYR A 130 0.73 24.40 8.74
N LEU A 131 0.68 25.71 9.07
CA LEU A 131 0.52 26.16 10.46
C LEU A 131 -0.97 26.28 10.80
N ARG A 132 -1.55 25.22 11.39
CA ARG A 132 -2.98 25.20 11.77
C ARG A 132 -3.27 25.73 13.17
N ILE A 133 -2.24 25.95 13.97
CA ILE A 133 -2.35 26.47 15.34
C ILE A 133 -2.64 27.96 15.28
N ASP A 134 -3.57 28.43 16.11
CA ASP A 134 -3.89 29.84 16.21
C ASP A 134 -2.67 30.68 16.64
N GLU A 135 -2.38 31.76 15.89
CA GLU A 135 -1.30 32.69 16.19
C GLU A 135 -1.36 33.22 17.63
N LYS A 136 -2.56 33.48 18.13
CA LYS A 136 -2.79 33.97 19.50
C LYS A 136 -2.29 32.97 20.55
N TYR A 137 -2.44 31.69 20.30
CA TYR A 137 -1.97 30.65 21.20
C TYR A 137 -0.45 30.65 21.29
N ILE A 138 0.24 30.64 20.15
CA ILE A 138 1.71 30.67 20.09
C ILE A 138 2.26 31.94 20.73
N ILE A 139 1.65 33.10 20.47
CA ILE A 139 2.06 34.38 21.05
C ILE A 139 1.90 34.38 22.55
N SER A 140 0.81 33.81 23.09
CA SER A 140 0.58 33.74 24.54
C SER A 140 1.51 32.76 25.24
N GLU A 141 1.80 31.63 24.61
CA GLU A 141 2.67 30.59 25.21
C GLU A 141 4.12 31.01 25.25
N LEU A 142 4.62 31.65 24.22
CA LEU A 142 6.00 32.14 24.14
C LEU A 142 6.20 33.55 24.76
N ASN A 143 5.10 34.20 25.19
CA ASN A 143 5.11 35.59 25.71
C ASN A 143 5.84 36.57 24.78
N ILE A 144 5.59 36.51 23.48
CA ILE A 144 6.24 37.32 22.45
C ILE A 144 5.30 38.39 21.89
N SER A 145 5.89 39.46 21.30
CA SER A 145 5.06 40.40 20.54
C SER A 145 4.66 39.89 19.16
N LYS A 146 3.49 40.28 18.68
CA LYS A 146 2.99 39.91 17.35
C LYS A 146 4.00 40.24 16.24
N LYS A 147 4.72 41.37 16.34
CA LYS A 147 5.73 41.77 15.36
C LYS A 147 6.91 40.79 15.25
N ILE A 148 7.35 40.23 16.38
CA ILE A 148 8.45 39.27 16.42
C ILE A 148 7.97 37.95 15.81
N PHE A 149 6.74 37.53 16.14
CA PHE A 149 6.13 36.32 15.55
C PHE A 149 6.04 36.43 14.03
N GLU A 150 5.47 37.53 13.49
CA GLU A 150 5.36 37.75 12.04
C GLU A 150 6.74 37.76 11.36
N LYS A 151 7.76 38.35 11.99
CA LYS A 151 9.13 38.30 11.48
C LYS A 151 9.66 36.87 11.40
N CYS A 152 9.51 36.08 12.47
CA CYS A 152 9.96 34.68 12.51
C CYS A 152 9.17 33.82 11.50
N LEU A 153 7.86 34.02 11.38
CA LEU A 153 7.03 33.33 10.39
C LEU A 153 7.49 33.62 8.97
N ASN A 154 7.80 34.88 8.65
CA ASN A 154 8.33 35.22 7.33
C ASN A 154 9.68 34.53 7.03
N ILE A 155 10.52 34.33 8.04
CA ILE A 155 11.77 33.57 7.88
C ILE A 155 11.45 32.10 7.56
N VAL A 156 10.53 31.48 8.29
CA VAL A 156 10.12 30.10 8.04
C VAL A 156 9.49 29.93 6.66
N GLN A 157 8.71 30.92 6.21
CA GLN A 157 8.07 30.91 4.87
C GLN A 157 9.06 31.06 3.70
N GLN A 158 10.31 31.48 3.97
CA GLN A 158 11.39 31.55 2.97
C GLN A 158 12.19 30.26 2.85
N LEU A 159 11.94 29.26 3.72
CA LEU A 159 12.63 27.98 3.69
C LEU A 159 12.13 27.10 2.53
N GLU A 160 12.91 26.10 2.19
CA GLU A 160 12.54 25.04 1.26
C GLU A 160 12.01 23.80 1.99
N PRO A 161 10.87 23.25 1.55
CA PRO A 161 10.11 23.52 0.34
C PRO A 161 9.24 24.79 0.40
N SER A 162 9.15 25.49 -0.73
CA SER A 162 8.38 26.74 -0.84
C SER A 162 6.90 26.54 -0.48
N GLY A 163 6.37 27.38 0.43
CA GLY A 163 4.98 27.32 0.87
C GLY A 163 4.79 26.75 2.27
N VAL A 164 5.87 26.33 2.94
CA VAL A 164 5.87 25.90 4.34
C VAL A 164 5.50 27.08 5.26
N GLY A 165 4.80 26.78 6.38
CA GLY A 165 4.36 27.79 7.33
C GLY A 165 3.15 28.62 6.88
N ALA A 166 2.47 28.23 5.80
CA ALA A 166 1.24 28.85 5.37
C ALA A 166 0.06 28.46 6.28
N ARG A 167 -0.89 29.38 6.49
CA ARG A 167 -2.11 29.16 7.30
C ARG A 167 -3.29 28.70 6.46
N SER A 168 -3.22 28.94 5.16
CA SER A 168 -4.27 28.58 4.20
C SER A 168 -3.67 28.21 2.85
N LEU A 169 -4.45 27.48 2.03
CA LEU A 169 -4.05 27.12 0.67
C LEU A 169 -3.72 28.37 -0.18
N SER A 170 -4.52 29.45 -0.04
CA SER A 170 -4.26 30.71 -0.74
C SER A 170 -2.91 31.30 -0.38
N GLU A 171 -2.56 31.31 0.91
CA GLU A 171 -1.28 31.81 1.39
C GLU A 171 -0.11 30.94 0.90
N CYS A 172 -0.25 29.62 0.92
CA CYS A 172 0.75 28.68 0.42
C CYS A 172 1.10 28.98 -1.06
N LEU A 173 0.08 29.08 -1.90
CA LEU A 173 0.27 29.38 -3.32
C LEU A 173 0.90 30.77 -3.54
N ILE A 174 0.52 31.78 -2.75
CA ILE A 174 1.11 33.13 -2.84
C ILE A 174 2.58 33.11 -2.45
N ILE A 175 2.94 32.39 -1.39
CA ILE A 175 4.34 32.24 -0.98
C ILE A 175 5.18 31.60 -2.10
N GLN A 176 4.66 30.52 -2.74
CA GLN A 176 5.34 29.90 -3.87
C GLN A 176 5.53 30.85 -5.04
N ILE A 177 4.50 31.63 -5.40
CA ILE A 177 4.56 32.60 -6.49
C ILE A 177 5.63 33.67 -6.22
N ARG A 178 5.68 34.18 -4.98
CA ARG A 178 6.67 35.19 -4.56
C ARG A 178 8.09 34.61 -4.56
N ASN A 179 8.28 33.39 -4.08
CA ASN A 179 9.58 32.73 -4.07
C ASN A 179 10.09 32.45 -5.51
N MET A 180 9.17 32.28 -6.49
CA MET A 180 9.52 32.21 -7.92
C MET A 180 9.88 33.58 -8.55
N GLY A 181 9.80 34.66 -7.78
CA GLY A 181 10.10 36.02 -8.27
C GLY A 181 9.03 36.64 -9.20
N ILE A 182 7.80 36.15 -9.13
CA ILE A 182 6.69 36.62 -9.94
C ILE A 182 5.83 37.58 -9.09
N ASP A 183 6.08 38.85 -9.20
CA ASP A 183 5.31 39.89 -8.50
C ASP A 183 4.17 40.44 -9.41
N ASP A 184 3.17 39.55 -9.66
CA ASP A 184 1.96 39.97 -10.41
C ASP A 184 0.75 40.06 -9.49
N ASN A 185 0.36 41.28 -9.14
CA ASN A 185 -0.79 41.59 -8.31
C ASN A 185 -2.10 40.95 -8.81
N LEU A 186 -2.23 40.68 -10.12
CA LEU A 186 -3.41 40.05 -10.70
C LEU A 186 -3.49 38.59 -10.29
N ILE A 187 -2.36 37.87 -10.33
CA ILE A 187 -2.29 36.46 -9.97
C ILE A 187 -2.57 36.31 -8.47
N GLU A 188 -1.93 37.15 -7.63
CA GLU A 188 -2.17 37.10 -6.17
C GLU A 188 -3.64 37.35 -5.82
N ASN A 189 -4.29 38.34 -6.46
CA ASN A 189 -5.71 38.63 -6.22
C ASN A 189 -6.62 37.49 -6.65
N ILE A 190 -6.32 36.80 -7.77
CA ILE A 190 -7.08 35.67 -8.26
C ILE A 190 -6.94 34.51 -7.27
N VAL A 191 -5.73 34.22 -6.80
CA VAL A 191 -5.45 33.14 -5.82
C VAL A 191 -6.10 33.45 -4.47
N TYR A 192 -6.08 34.71 -4.01
CA TYR A 192 -6.63 35.05 -2.71
C TYR A 192 -8.17 35.03 -2.66
N LYS A 193 -8.85 35.50 -3.73
CA LYS A 193 -10.31 35.76 -3.72
C LYS A 193 -11.13 34.72 -4.47
N ASP A 194 -10.56 34.07 -5.51
CA ASP A 194 -11.35 33.35 -6.51
C ASP A 194 -10.87 31.90 -6.74
N LEU A 195 -10.16 31.32 -5.75
CA LEU A 195 -9.74 29.92 -5.80
C LEU A 195 -10.90 28.95 -6.02
N ASP A 196 -12.06 29.20 -5.39
CA ASP A 196 -13.27 28.40 -5.56
C ASP A 196 -13.81 28.42 -7.00
N LEU A 197 -13.69 29.54 -7.69
CA LEU A 197 -14.10 29.67 -9.10
C LEU A 197 -13.15 28.90 -10.02
N ILE A 198 -11.86 28.86 -9.68
CA ILE A 198 -10.86 28.05 -10.39
C ILE A 198 -11.21 26.56 -10.22
N GLY A 199 -11.51 26.10 -9.00
CA GLY A 199 -11.92 24.71 -8.72
C GLY A 199 -13.20 24.29 -9.46
N LYS A 200 -14.11 25.22 -9.69
CA LYS A 200 -15.35 25.01 -10.47
C LYS A 200 -15.18 25.19 -11.98
N ASN A 201 -13.98 25.45 -12.48
CA ASN A 201 -13.65 25.72 -13.90
C ASN A 201 -14.46 26.88 -14.53
N LYS A 202 -14.82 27.90 -13.75
CA LYS A 202 -15.61 29.06 -14.22
C LYS A 202 -14.74 30.18 -14.80
N TYR A 203 -13.91 29.85 -15.77
CA TYR A 203 -12.93 30.77 -16.36
C TYR A 203 -13.54 32.05 -16.98
N LYS A 204 -14.76 31.96 -17.52
CA LYS A 204 -15.47 33.13 -18.11
C LYS A 204 -15.87 34.15 -17.04
N GLU A 205 -16.20 33.72 -15.81
CA GLU A 205 -16.54 34.63 -14.71
C GLU A 205 -15.29 35.38 -14.23
N ILE A 206 -14.15 34.63 -14.09
CA ILE A 206 -12.86 35.25 -13.72
C ILE A 206 -12.39 36.25 -14.80
N SER A 207 -12.45 35.87 -16.08
CA SER A 207 -12.09 36.72 -17.20
C SER A 207 -12.88 38.03 -17.20
N LYS A 208 -14.19 38.01 -16.95
CA LYS A 208 -15.05 39.19 -16.83
C LYS A 208 -14.73 40.05 -15.60
N LYS A 209 -14.49 39.43 -14.45
CA LYS A 209 -14.23 40.11 -13.18
C LYS A 209 -12.93 40.91 -13.19
N TYR A 210 -11.90 40.39 -13.84
CA TYR A 210 -10.59 41.03 -13.91
C TYR A 210 -10.31 41.72 -15.25
N ASN A 211 -11.29 41.81 -16.19
CA ASN A 211 -11.16 42.40 -17.53
C ASN A 211 -9.95 41.84 -18.32
N ILE A 212 -9.70 40.53 -18.23
CA ILE A 212 -8.59 39.86 -18.89
C ILE A 212 -9.11 39.03 -20.07
N SER A 213 -8.32 38.90 -21.14
CA SER A 213 -8.66 37.98 -22.24
C SER A 213 -8.75 36.56 -21.74
N LEU A 214 -9.67 35.77 -22.31
CA LEU A 214 -9.93 34.41 -21.89
C LEU A 214 -8.66 33.53 -22.01
N GLN A 215 -7.83 33.77 -23.02
CA GLN A 215 -6.57 33.08 -23.22
C GLN A 215 -5.55 33.36 -22.08
N LYS A 216 -5.40 34.64 -21.70
CA LYS A 216 -4.54 35.00 -20.55
C LYS A 216 -5.04 34.38 -19.24
N CYS A 217 -6.37 34.41 -19.04
CA CYS A 217 -6.98 33.77 -17.86
C CYS A 217 -6.66 32.25 -17.79
N VAL A 218 -6.79 31.54 -18.91
CA VAL A 218 -6.46 30.10 -18.99
C VAL A 218 -4.98 29.83 -18.70
N ASN A 219 -4.08 30.69 -19.22
CA ASN A 219 -2.64 30.54 -18.95
C ASN A 219 -2.31 30.74 -17.47
N ILE A 220 -2.88 31.78 -16.83
CA ILE A 220 -2.71 32.03 -15.39
C ILE A 220 -3.23 30.85 -14.57
N ILE A 221 -4.41 30.36 -14.90
CA ILE A 221 -4.99 29.22 -14.16
C ILE A 221 -4.16 27.93 -14.37
N ASN A 222 -3.68 27.68 -15.58
CA ASN A 222 -2.77 26.56 -15.82
C ASN A 222 -1.48 26.69 -15.02
N PHE A 223 -0.92 27.90 -14.92
CA PHE A 223 0.23 28.18 -14.07
C PHE A 223 -0.08 27.88 -12.59
N ILE A 224 -1.21 28.38 -12.06
CA ILE A 224 -1.64 28.10 -10.68
C ILE A 224 -1.80 26.59 -10.45
N LYS A 225 -2.26 25.83 -11.44
CA LYS A 225 -2.40 24.36 -11.36
C LYS A 225 -1.06 23.61 -11.36
N THR A 226 0.04 24.24 -11.74
CA THR A 226 1.39 23.63 -11.64
C THR A 226 2.01 23.81 -10.26
N LEU A 227 1.44 24.67 -9.42
CA LEU A 227 1.90 24.88 -8.05
C LEU A 227 1.45 23.72 -7.15
N GLU A 228 2.23 23.44 -6.12
CA GLU A 228 1.98 22.33 -5.20
C GLU A 228 1.14 22.76 -3.99
N PRO A 229 -0.08 22.21 -3.82
CA PRO A 229 -0.93 22.55 -2.69
C PRO A 229 -0.43 21.99 -1.36
N LYS A 230 0.48 21.01 -1.38
CA LYS A 230 1.06 20.34 -0.21
C LYS A 230 2.58 20.31 -0.34
N PRO A 231 3.28 21.34 0.16
CA PRO A 231 4.72 21.47 -0.06
C PRO A 231 5.53 20.32 0.56
N CYS A 232 5.00 19.66 1.57
CA CYS A 232 5.73 18.62 2.31
C CYS A 232 5.60 17.21 1.76
N VAL A 233 4.70 16.96 0.81
CA VAL A 233 4.55 15.62 0.18
C VAL A 233 5.85 15.18 -0.51
N VAL A 234 6.62 16.11 -1.04
CA VAL A 234 7.92 15.81 -1.69
C VAL A 234 8.98 15.36 -0.67
N CYS A 235 8.85 15.78 0.59
CA CYS A 235 9.80 15.48 1.67
C CYS A 235 9.33 14.35 2.59
N SER A 236 8.09 13.88 2.47
CA SER A 236 7.59 12.71 3.15
C SER A 236 8.08 11.48 2.38
N ASP A 237 9.34 11.12 2.59
CA ASP A 237 9.77 9.75 2.28
C ASP A 237 9.07 8.81 3.27
N GLU A 238 7.79 8.57 3.04
CA GLU A 238 7.17 7.38 3.56
C GLU A 238 8.04 6.23 3.10
N LYS A 239 8.74 5.58 4.04
CA LYS A 239 9.50 4.36 3.76
C LYS A 239 8.56 3.46 2.98
N SER A 240 8.84 3.29 1.69
CA SER A 240 8.03 2.44 0.84
C SER A 240 7.96 1.06 1.49
N ILE A 241 6.79 0.70 1.98
CA ILE A 241 6.57 -0.62 2.58
C ILE A 241 6.58 -1.62 1.44
N TYR A 242 7.69 -2.34 1.30
CA TYR A 242 7.80 -3.40 0.30
C TYR A 242 6.98 -4.59 0.74
N ILE A 243 5.93 -4.88 0.00
CA ILE A 243 5.09 -6.05 0.22
C ILE A 243 5.83 -7.27 -0.33
N GLN A 244 6.14 -8.22 0.54
CA GLN A 244 6.71 -9.50 0.14
C GLN A 244 5.57 -10.46 -0.22
N PRO A 245 5.55 -11.04 -1.43
CA PRO A 245 4.53 -11.99 -1.84
C PRO A 245 4.71 -13.35 -1.15
N ASP A 246 3.59 -13.98 -0.76
CA ASP A 246 3.57 -15.34 -0.20
C ASP A 246 3.77 -16.41 -1.31
N VAL A 247 3.28 -16.12 -2.50
CA VAL A 247 3.30 -17.02 -3.66
C VAL A 247 3.78 -16.27 -4.89
N ILE A 248 4.55 -16.97 -5.72
CA ILE A 248 5.08 -16.46 -7.00
C ILE A 248 4.48 -17.30 -8.13
N VAL A 249 4.00 -16.63 -9.16
CA VAL A 249 3.52 -17.23 -10.41
C VAL A 249 4.42 -16.75 -11.54
N GLU A 250 5.13 -17.68 -12.14
CA GLU A 250 6.00 -17.40 -13.28
C GLU A 250 5.56 -18.16 -14.51
N LYS A 251 5.81 -17.58 -15.67
CA LYS A 251 5.57 -18.22 -16.94
C LYS A 251 6.87 -18.90 -17.42
N ILE A 252 6.87 -20.22 -17.52
CA ILE A 252 7.98 -21.03 -18.02
C ILE A 252 7.45 -21.85 -19.20
N ASP A 253 8.08 -21.73 -20.35
CA ASP A 253 7.73 -22.51 -21.57
C ASP A 253 6.24 -22.53 -21.90
N ASP A 254 5.56 -21.36 -21.84
CA ASP A 254 4.10 -21.16 -22.04
C ASP A 254 3.17 -21.74 -20.96
N GLU A 255 3.70 -22.40 -19.93
CA GLU A 255 2.96 -22.83 -18.77
C GLU A 255 3.19 -21.90 -17.57
N PHE A 256 2.17 -21.75 -16.74
CA PHE A 256 2.29 -20.97 -15.50
C PHE A 256 2.58 -21.90 -14.34
N ILE A 257 3.69 -21.65 -13.64
CA ILE A 257 4.10 -22.44 -12.47
C ILE A 257 3.89 -21.59 -11.23
N VAL A 258 3.31 -22.22 -10.20
CA VAL A 258 3.03 -21.60 -8.89
C VAL A 258 3.94 -22.23 -7.85
N TYR A 259 4.70 -21.40 -7.15
CA TYR A 259 5.54 -21.84 -6.03
C TYR A 259 5.52 -20.82 -4.88
N THR A 260 5.85 -21.29 -3.68
CA THR A 260 5.96 -20.41 -2.51
C THR A 260 7.28 -19.67 -2.53
N ASN A 261 7.26 -18.42 -2.08
CA ASN A 261 8.49 -17.65 -1.89
C ASN A 261 9.30 -18.26 -0.73
N GLU A 262 10.34 -19.04 -1.06
CA GLU A 262 11.16 -19.73 -0.06
C GLU A 262 12.33 -18.89 0.47
N SER A 263 12.61 -17.73 -0.15
CA SER A 263 13.80 -16.95 0.16
C SER A 263 13.89 -16.45 1.60
N ASP A 264 12.74 -16.35 2.31
CA ASP A 264 12.67 -15.86 3.69
C ASP A 264 12.08 -16.84 4.69
N ASN A 265 11.95 -18.11 4.30
CA ASN A 265 11.39 -19.10 5.22
C ASN A 265 12.36 -19.34 6.37
N LEU A 266 11.99 -18.88 7.55
CA LEU A 266 12.54 -19.38 8.79
C LEU A 266 12.38 -20.90 8.76
N LYS A 267 13.47 -21.62 8.47
CA LYS A 267 13.46 -23.10 8.49
C LYS A 267 13.41 -23.52 9.95
N ILE A 268 12.20 -23.80 10.41
CA ILE A 268 11.99 -24.26 11.77
C ILE A 268 12.25 -25.76 11.79
N ARG A 269 13.21 -26.17 12.59
CA ARG A 269 13.52 -27.58 12.83
C ARG A 269 13.37 -27.93 14.31
N ILE A 270 13.04 -29.15 14.56
CA ILE A 270 13.02 -29.68 15.92
C ILE A 270 14.41 -30.25 16.21
N SER A 271 15.05 -29.76 17.27
CA SER A 271 16.36 -30.19 17.68
C SER A 271 16.40 -31.70 17.91
N ASN A 272 17.34 -32.39 17.24
CA ASN A 272 17.51 -33.80 17.38
C ASN A 272 18.14 -34.17 18.73
N PHE A 273 18.88 -33.27 19.33
CA PHE A 273 19.54 -33.44 20.63
C PHE A 273 18.54 -33.87 21.73
N TYR A 274 17.39 -33.22 21.77
CA TYR A 274 16.37 -33.54 22.77
C TYR A 274 15.59 -34.83 22.49
N LYS A 275 15.55 -35.27 21.23
CA LYS A 275 14.97 -36.61 20.90
C LYS A 275 15.83 -37.74 21.43
N GLU A 276 17.15 -37.55 21.49
CA GLU A 276 18.09 -38.51 22.06
C GLU A 276 18.04 -38.55 23.60
N ILE A 277 17.86 -37.38 24.23
CA ILE A 277 17.70 -37.32 25.70
C ILE A 277 16.49 -38.12 26.18
N LEU A 278 15.36 -38.09 25.43
CA LEU A 278 14.20 -38.91 25.77
C LEU A 278 14.45 -40.41 25.72
N LYS A 279 15.46 -40.87 24.94
CA LYS A 279 15.80 -42.31 24.82
C LYS A 279 16.79 -42.78 25.89
N THR A 280 17.61 -41.86 26.42
CA THR A 280 18.77 -42.23 27.22
C THR A 280 18.63 -42.05 28.74
N THR A 281 17.55 -41.37 29.24
CA THR A 281 17.60 -40.92 30.64
C THR A 281 16.57 -41.50 31.56
N THR A 282 17.05 -41.87 32.74
CA THR A 282 16.32 -42.07 34.00
C THR A 282 15.85 -40.70 34.56
N CYS A 283 15.04 -39.94 33.79
CA CYS A 283 14.49 -38.70 34.28
C CYS A 283 13.23 -38.92 35.11
N ASP A 284 13.00 -38.01 36.08
CA ASP A 284 11.77 -37.95 36.85
C ASP A 284 10.54 -37.88 35.92
N GLU A 285 9.42 -38.49 36.31
CA GLU A 285 8.19 -38.54 35.52
C GLU A 285 7.65 -37.13 35.20
N SER A 286 7.84 -36.19 36.10
CA SER A 286 7.45 -34.78 35.89
C SER A 286 8.24 -34.11 34.77
N ALA A 287 9.55 -34.35 34.71
CA ALA A 287 10.43 -33.84 33.65
C ALA A 287 10.09 -34.45 32.29
N LYS A 288 9.83 -35.79 32.25
CA LYS A 288 9.39 -36.46 31.02
C LYS A 288 8.06 -35.88 30.47
N LYS A 289 7.11 -35.59 31.36
CA LYS A 289 5.82 -35.00 30.99
C LYS A 289 6.01 -33.62 30.40
N PHE A 290 6.79 -32.74 31.02
CA PHE A 290 7.10 -31.40 30.53
C PHE A 290 7.78 -31.44 29.15
N ILE A 291 8.80 -32.26 28.97
CA ILE A 291 9.50 -32.42 27.68
C ILE A 291 8.52 -32.88 26.61
N LYS A 292 7.65 -33.85 26.90
CA LYS A 292 6.65 -34.36 25.96
C LYS A 292 5.63 -33.29 25.57
N GLU A 293 5.18 -32.46 26.50
CA GLU A 293 4.24 -31.35 26.24
C GLU A 293 4.89 -30.31 25.34
N LYS A 294 6.10 -29.85 25.64
CA LYS A 294 6.82 -28.86 24.83
C LYS A 294 7.19 -29.41 23.44
N LEU A 295 7.54 -30.65 23.30
CA LEU A 295 7.82 -31.31 22.03
C LEU A 295 6.54 -31.45 21.18
N ASN A 296 5.39 -31.74 21.80
CA ASN A 296 4.11 -31.77 21.12
C ASN A 296 3.71 -30.39 20.64
N SER A 297 3.94 -29.32 21.41
CA SER A 297 3.70 -27.93 20.99
C SER A 297 4.57 -27.59 19.78
N ALA A 298 5.88 -27.89 19.83
CA ALA A 298 6.80 -27.63 18.71
C ALA A 298 6.38 -28.40 17.43
N THR A 299 6.04 -29.68 17.54
CA THR A 299 5.59 -30.49 16.40
C THR A 299 4.26 -29.96 15.81
N SER A 300 3.35 -29.54 16.67
CA SER A 300 2.08 -28.97 16.26
C SER A 300 2.29 -27.65 15.49
N LEU A 301 3.19 -26.77 15.97
CA LEU A 301 3.52 -25.51 15.31
C LEU A 301 4.09 -25.77 13.91
N VAL A 302 5.11 -26.61 13.78
CA VAL A 302 5.72 -26.97 12.48
C VAL A 302 4.67 -27.49 11.51
N LYS A 303 3.84 -28.44 11.96
CA LYS A 303 2.76 -29.03 11.16
C LYS A 303 1.73 -27.96 10.72
N ASN A 304 1.40 -27.03 11.60
CA ASN A 304 0.43 -25.97 11.27
C ASN A 304 1.00 -24.99 10.21
N ILE A 305 2.30 -24.70 10.26
CA ILE A 305 2.98 -23.88 9.25
C ILE A 305 3.03 -24.62 7.89
N GLU A 306 3.34 -25.91 7.89
CA GLU A 306 3.31 -26.72 6.66
C GLU A 306 1.90 -26.81 6.06
N ASN A 307 0.89 -27.02 6.91
CA ASN A 307 -0.52 -27.03 6.49
C ASN A 307 -0.93 -25.68 5.90
N ARG A 308 -0.50 -24.56 6.51
CA ARG A 308 -0.73 -23.21 5.97
C ARG A 308 -0.14 -23.08 4.56
N LYS A 309 1.15 -23.43 4.37
CA LYS A 309 1.82 -23.39 3.07
C LYS A 309 1.07 -24.22 2.03
N SER A 310 0.74 -25.45 2.36
CA SER A 310 0.00 -26.35 1.47
C SER A 310 -1.37 -25.79 1.10
N THR A 311 -2.09 -25.19 2.05
CA THR A 311 -3.41 -24.61 1.82
C THR A 311 -3.32 -23.38 0.89
N ILE A 312 -2.39 -22.46 1.15
CA ILE A 312 -2.17 -21.28 0.31
C ILE A 312 -1.78 -21.68 -1.12
N LEU A 313 -0.89 -22.66 -1.29
CA LEU A 313 -0.51 -23.19 -2.60
C LEU A 313 -1.70 -23.79 -3.37
N LYS A 314 -2.55 -24.58 -2.69
CA LYS A 314 -3.75 -25.15 -3.31
C LYS A 314 -4.71 -24.05 -3.79
N ILE A 315 -4.93 -23.02 -2.95
CA ILE A 315 -5.76 -21.88 -3.31
C ILE A 315 -5.16 -21.14 -4.51
N ALA A 316 -3.84 -20.89 -4.52
CA ALA A 316 -3.16 -20.21 -5.61
C ALA A 316 -3.25 -20.96 -6.94
N LYS A 317 -3.10 -22.31 -6.91
CA LYS A 317 -3.26 -23.15 -8.10
C LYS A 317 -4.68 -23.11 -8.65
N GLU A 318 -5.68 -23.18 -7.79
CA GLU A 318 -7.08 -23.11 -8.20
C GLU A 318 -7.43 -21.74 -8.80
N ILE A 319 -6.87 -20.66 -8.22
CA ILE A 319 -7.01 -19.32 -8.81
C ILE A 319 -6.38 -19.29 -10.21
N LEU A 320 -5.18 -19.84 -10.37
CA LEU A 320 -4.50 -19.87 -11.67
C LEU A 320 -5.31 -20.66 -12.72
N GLU A 321 -5.85 -21.81 -12.36
CA GLU A 321 -6.67 -22.63 -13.27
C GLU A 321 -7.94 -21.90 -13.69
N THR A 322 -8.60 -21.21 -12.78
CA THR A 322 -9.83 -20.46 -13.05
C THR A 322 -9.57 -19.17 -13.84
N GLN A 323 -8.44 -18.48 -13.58
CA GLN A 323 -8.12 -17.16 -14.10
C GLN A 323 -7.04 -17.17 -15.20
N GLN A 324 -6.94 -18.24 -15.98
CA GLN A 324 -5.90 -18.38 -17.03
C GLN A 324 -5.84 -17.19 -18.00
N GLU A 325 -6.99 -16.60 -18.34
CA GLU A 325 -7.05 -15.45 -19.23
C GLU A 325 -6.46 -14.19 -18.61
N PHE A 326 -6.63 -14.00 -17.30
CA PHE A 326 -5.96 -12.92 -16.57
C PHE A 326 -4.44 -13.07 -16.64
N PHE A 327 -3.91 -14.27 -16.39
CA PHE A 327 -2.46 -14.50 -16.41
C PHE A 327 -1.85 -14.40 -17.83
N LYS A 328 -2.65 -14.58 -18.89
CA LYS A 328 -2.20 -14.44 -20.29
C LYS A 328 -2.32 -13.01 -20.82
N TYR A 329 -3.41 -12.34 -20.53
CA TYR A 329 -3.80 -11.07 -21.18
C TYR A 329 -3.94 -9.88 -20.21
N GLY A 330 -3.82 -10.11 -18.92
CA GLY A 330 -3.85 -9.07 -17.88
C GLY A 330 -5.24 -8.79 -17.31
N GLU A 331 -5.32 -7.72 -16.55
CA GLU A 331 -6.45 -7.36 -15.66
C GLU A 331 -7.82 -7.22 -16.37
N LYS A 332 -7.85 -6.92 -17.66
CA LYS A 332 -9.10 -6.78 -18.42
C LYS A 332 -9.88 -8.09 -18.54
N TYR A 333 -9.18 -9.20 -18.49
CA TYR A 333 -9.73 -10.54 -18.70
C TYR A 333 -9.97 -11.27 -17.37
N LEU A 334 -10.10 -10.52 -16.27
CA LEU A 334 -10.42 -11.07 -14.96
C LEU A 334 -11.86 -11.61 -14.96
N LYS A 335 -12.01 -12.93 -14.76
CA LYS A 335 -13.31 -13.58 -14.61
C LYS A 335 -13.84 -13.41 -13.19
N PRO A 336 -15.13 -13.20 -12.99
CA PRO A 336 -15.70 -13.18 -11.65
C PRO A 336 -15.61 -14.56 -11.00
N MET A 337 -15.21 -14.61 -9.74
CA MET A 337 -15.00 -15.84 -9.00
C MET A 337 -15.49 -15.65 -7.56
N LYS A 338 -16.21 -16.63 -7.02
CA LYS A 338 -16.72 -16.63 -5.64
C LYS A 338 -15.86 -17.56 -4.76
N MET A 339 -15.64 -17.16 -3.51
CA MET A 339 -14.92 -18.01 -2.54
C MET A 339 -15.59 -19.38 -2.37
N LYS A 340 -16.93 -19.46 -2.52
CA LYS A 340 -17.70 -20.70 -2.44
C LYS A 340 -17.34 -21.70 -3.53
N ASP A 341 -17.00 -21.23 -4.73
CA ASP A 341 -16.68 -22.12 -5.85
C ASP A 341 -15.33 -22.80 -5.63
N ILE A 342 -14.31 -22.03 -5.20
CA ILE A 342 -13.02 -22.59 -4.80
C ILE A 342 -13.16 -23.54 -3.59
N ALA A 343 -14.00 -23.18 -2.60
CA ALA A 343 -14.23 -23.99 -1.44
C ALA A 343 -14.78 -25.38 -1.82
N LYS A 344 -15.69 -25.46 -2.80
CA LYS A 344 -16.23 -26.72 -3.34
C LYS A 344 -15.15 -27.52 -4.06
N ASN A 345 -14.38 -26.89 -4.95
CA ASN A 345 -13.37 -27.57 -5.77
C ASN A 345 -12.26 -28.18 -4.89
N LEU A 346 -11.82 -27.45 -3.87
CA LEU A 346 -10.78 -27.90 -2.94
C LEU A 346 -11.29 -28.73 -1.76
N ASN A 347 -12.61 -28.94 -1.64
CA ASN A 347 -13.25 -29.59 -0.48
C ASN A 347 -12.91 -28.92 0.86
N PHE A 348 -12.81 -27.59 0.87
CA PHE A 348 -12.61 -26.79 2.07
C PHE A 348 -13.88 -26.07 2.49
N HIS A 349 -13.97 -25.68 3.76
CA HIS A 349 -15.01 -24.76 4.21
C HIS A 349 -14.71 -23.34 3.74
N GLU A 350 -15.73 -22.55 3.40
CA GLU A 350 -15.59 -21.17 2.93
C GLU A 350 -14.76 -20.29 3.89
N SER A 351 -14.91 -20.50 5.20
CA SER A 351 -14.12 -19.79 6.21
C SER A 351 -12.62 -20.09 6.14
N THR A 352 -12.22 -21.30 5.71
CA THR A 352 -10.81 -21.65 5.52
C THR A 352 -10.23 -20.91 4.32
N ILE A 353 -10.98 -20.83 3.21
CA ILE A 353 -10.59 -20.03 2.04
C ILE A 353 -10.46 -18.57 2.43
N SER A 354 -11.46 -17.99 3.11
CA SER A 354 -11.42 -16.60 3.54
C SER A 354 -10.19 -16.27 4.40
N ARG A 355 -9.81 -17.14 5.33
CA ARG A 355 -8.59 -16.99 6.15
C ARG A 355 -7.30 -17.13 5.33
N GLY A 356 -7.30 -18.02 4.35
CA GLY A 356 -6.15 -18.25 3.46
C GLY A 356 -5.94 -17.15 2.42
N VAL A 357 -6.96 -16.33 2.17
CA VAL A 357 -6.96 -15.24 1.15
C VAL A 357 -6.66 -13.88 1.75
N ASN A 358 -7.17 -13.58 2.95
CA ASN A 358 -7.00 -12.27 3.57
C ASN A 358 -5.54 -11.98 3.94
N GLY A 359 -5.03 -10.80 3.52
CA GLY A 359 -3.67 -10.35 3.82
C GLY A 359 -2.58 -11.24 3.22
N LYS A 360 -2.87 -11.95 2.12
CA LYS A 360 -1.90 -12.74 1.37
C LYS A 360 -1.72 -12.16 -0.02
N TYR A 361 -0.49 -12.18 -0.50
CA TYR A 361 -0.10 -11.57 -1.77
C TYR A 361 0.49 -12.59 -2.72
N MET A 362 0.17 -12.43 -3.99
CA MET A 362 0.66 -13.23 -5.10
C MET A 362 1.43 -12.32 -6.07
N MET A 363 2.66 -12.69 -6.39
CA MET A 363 3.41 -12.08 -7.47
C MET A 363 2.97 -12.74 -8.79
N THR A 364 2.57 -11.90 -9.73
CA THR A 364 2.16 -12.32 -11.08
C THR A 364 3.06 -11.62 -12.12
N PRO A 365 3.09 -12.04 -13.39
CA PRO A 365 3.81 -11.33 -14.45
C PRO A 365 3.41 -9.86 -14.62
N PHE A 366 2.22 -9.47 -14.17
CA PHE A 366 1.69 -8.11 -14.28
C PHE A 366 1.88 -7.28 -12.99
N GLY A 367 2.40 -7.86 -11.91
CA GLY A 367 2.63 -7.20 -10.65
C GLY A 367 2.19 -8.02 -9.44
N ILE A 368 2.24 -7.40 -8.26
CA ILE A 368 1.83 -8.03 -6.99
C ILE A 368 0.37 -7.70 -6.73
N TYR A 369 -0.44 -8.75 -6.52
CA TYR A 369 -1.86 -8.64 -6.22
C TYR A 369 -2.19 -9.35 -4.92
N GLU A 370 -3.10 -8.78 -4.13
CA GLU A 370 -3.71 -9.50 -3.01
C GLU A 370 -4.59 -10.63 -3.55
N PHE A 371 -4.59 -11.80 -2.90
CA PHE A 371 -5.48 -12.92 -3.29
C PHE A 371 -6.94 -12.50 -3.35
N LYS A 372 -7.36 -11.60 -2.46
CA LYS A 372 -8.72 -11.06 -2.42
C LYS A 372 -9.13 -10.34 -3.72
N TYR A 373 -8.19 -9.79 -4.47
CA TYR A 373 -8.41 -9.12 -5.74
C TYR A 373 -9.10 -10.02 -6.79
N PHE A 374 -8.78 -11.32 -6.79
CA PHE A 374 -9.35 -12.29 -7.73
C PHE A 374 -10.80 -12.64 -7.41
N PHE A 375 -11.28 -12.35 -6.20
CA PHE A 375 -12.64 -12.63 -5.75
C PHE A 375 -13.52 -11.39 -5.91
N SER A 376 -13.90 -11.09 -7.15
CA SER A 376 -14.76 -9.97 -7.47
C SER A 376 -16.22 -10.39 -7.54
N SER A 377 -17.13 -9.45 -7.22
CA SER A 377 -18.57 -9.67 -7.37
C SER A 377 -18.97 -9.79 -8.85
N THR A 378 -19.85 -10.74 -9.15
CA THR A 378 -20.47 -10.88 -10.48
C THR A 378 -21.45 -9.74 -10.73
N PHE A 379 -21.39 -9.15 -11.93
CA PHE A 379 -22.53 -8.48 -12.52
C PHE A 379 -23.30 -9.52 -13.36
N ASP A 380 -24.53 -9.83 -12.95
CA ASP A 380 -25.42 -10.65 -13.74
C ASP A 380 -25.90 -9.81 -14.96
N ASN A 381 -25.19 -9.92 -16.07
CA ASN A 381 -25.70 -9.49 -17.36
C ASN A 381 -26.49 -10.64 -17.96
N ASN A 382 -27.66 -10.34 -18.55
CA ASN A 382 -28.53 -11.28 -19.21
C ASN A 382 -27.91 -11.94 -20.48
N PHE A 383 -26.62 -11.74 -20.71
CA PHE A 383 -25.83 -12.37 -21.77
C PHE A 383 -24.67 -13.16 -21.14
N ASP A 384 -24.39 -14.32 -21.66
CA ASP A 384 -23.49 -15.40 -21.19
C ASP A 384 -22.04 -15.04 -20.74
N SER A 385 -21.68 -13.79 -20.67
CA SER A 385 -20.37 -13.35 -20.17
C SER A 385 -20.50 -12.59 -18.87
N SER A 386 -20.26 -13.27 -17.75
CA SER A 386 -20.08 -12.63 -16.45
C SER A 386 -18.76 -11.83 -16.46
N ILE A 387 -18.87 -10.50 -16.45
CA ILE A 387 -17.71 -9.60 -16.43
C ILE A 387 -17.48 -9.12 -14.99
N SER A 388 -16.21 -9.05 -14.55
CA SER A 388 -15.90 -8.61 -13.21
C SER A 388 -16.07 -7.07 -13.07
N SER A 389 -16.42 -6.62 -11.88
CA SER A 389 -16.53 -5.18 -11.60
C SER A 389 -15.20 -4.45 -11.82
N ILE A 390 -14.09 -5.14 -11.65
CA ILE A 390 -12.73 -4.60 -11.84
C ILE A 390 -12.45 -4.39 -13.32
N SER A 391 -12.78 -5.37 -14.18
CA SER A 391 -12.64 -5.25 -15.64
C SER A 391 -13.45 -4.07 -16.18
N ILE A 392 -14.68 -3.89 -15.68
CA ILE A 392 -15.54 -2.76 -16.07
C ILE A 392 -14.90 -1.42 -15.68
N LYS A 393 -14.35 -1.28 -14.48
CA LYS A 393 -13.66 -0.07 -14.05
C LYS A 393 -12.46 0.27 -14.95
N LYS A 394 -11.69 -0.75 -15.36
CA LYS A 394 -10.56 -0.56 -16.29
C LYS A 394 -11.03 -0.09 -17.67
N ILE A 395 -12.07 -0.68 -18.20
CA ILE A 395 -12.65 -0.26 -19.50
C ILE A 395 -13.15 1.18 -19.42
N ILE A 396 -13.83 1.57 -18.33
CA ILE A 396 -14.26 2.96 -18.11
C ILE A 396 -13.07 3.89 -18.08
N GLN A 397 -12.00 3.54 -17.36
CA GLN A 397 -10.78 4.32 -17.28
C GLN A 397 -10.13 4.52 -18.65
N GLU A 398 -10.07 3.47 -19.47
CA GLU A 398 -9.53 3.57 -20.85
C GLU A 398 -10.38 4.45 -21.76
N VAL A 399 -11.69 4.30 -21.71
CA VAL A 399 -12.62 5.14 -22.49
C VAL A 399 -12.44 6.61 -22.11
N ILE A 400 -12.29 6.91 -20.82
CA ILE A 400 -12.08 8.27 -20.35
C ILE A 400 -10.67 8.79 -20.71
N ASN A 401 -9.65 7.94 -20.65
CA ASN A 401 -8.28 8.33 -21.04
C ASN A 401 -8.16 8.61 -22.55
N SER A 402 -8.98 7.97 -23.37
CA SER A 402 -9.02 8.17 -24.82
C SER A 402 -9.97 9.28 -25.27
N GLU A 403 -10.69 9.94 -24.33
CA GLU A 403 -11.65 11.00 -24.67
C GLU A 403 -10.96 12.31 -25.11
N ASP A 404 -11.65 13.09 -25.96
CA ASP A 404 -11.23 14.46 -26.28
C ASP A 404 -11.45 15.40 -25.08
N LYS A 405 -10.37 15.93 -24.55
CA LYS A 405 -10.37 16.83 -23.37
C LYS A 405 -11.20 18.10 -23.59
N LYS A 406 -11.48 18.50 -24.85
CA LYS A 406 -12.35 19.65 -25.19
C LYS A 406 -13.83 19.29 -25.11
N LYS A 407 -14.17 18.01 -25.40
CA LYS A 407 -15.54 17.48 -25.37
C LYS A 407 -15.59 16.18 -24.58
N PRO A 408 -15.44 16.24 -23.24
CA PRO A 408 -15.41 15.06 -22.41
C PRO A 408 -16.75 14.32 -22.45
N LEU A 409 -16.70 13.00 -22.52
CA LEU A 409 -17.86 12.12 -22.59
C LEU A 409 -18.75 12.23 -21.34
N SER A 410 -20.03 12.31 -21.52
CA SER A 410 -21.01 12.22 -20.44
C SER A 410 -21.17 10.79 -19.95
N ASP A 411 -21.68 10.59 -18.73
CA ASP A 411 -21.95 9.24 -18.20
C ASP A 411 -22.93 8.46 -19.10
N ASP A 412 -23.85 9.17 -19.82
CA ASP A 412 -24.79 8.55 -20.77
C ASP A 412 -24.10 8.10 -22.08
N GLU A 413 -23.12 8.84 -22.56
CA GLU A 413 -22.32 8.44 -23.72
C GLU A 413 -21.42 7.25 -23.41
N ILE A 414 -20.85 7.20 -22.18
CA ILE A 414 -20.09 6.04 -21.73
C ILE A 414 -20.97 4.80 -21.65
N VAL A 415 -22.25 4.93 -21.19
CA VAL A 415 -23.22 3.83 -21.23
C VAL A 415 -23.39 3.30 -22.64
N LYS A 416 -23.55 4.19 -23.65
CA LYS A 416 -23.72 3.77 -25.05
C LYS A 416 -22.51 3.00 -25.55
N ILE A 417 -21.31 3.52 -25.33
CA ILE A 417 -20.05 2.88 -25.75
C ILE A 417 -19.89 1.49 -25.11
N LEU A 418 -20.28 1.34 -23.84
CA LEU A 418 -20.21 0.05 -23.15
C LEU A 418 -21.30 -0.92 -23.67
N ASN A 419 -22.50 -0.44 -23.97
CA ASN A 419 -23.55 -1.23 -24.57
C ASN A 419 -23.17 -1.74 -25.97
N ASP A 420 -22.51 -0.90 -26.78
CA ASP A 420 -21.96 -1.30 -28.07
C ASP A 420 -20.90 -2.39 -27.98
N LYS A 421 -20.18 -2.43 -26.84
CA LYS A 421 -19.24 -3.51 -26.50
C LYS A 421 -19.90 -4.73 -25.84
N GLY A 422 -21.23 -4.76 -25.79
CA GLY A 422 -21.98 -5.87 -25.20
C GLY A 422 -22.11 -5.87 -23.68
N ILE A 423 -21.75 -4.76 -23.01
CA ILE A 423 -21.76 -4.65 -21.55
C ILE A 423 -22.93 -3.75 -21.14
N ASN A 424 -24.03 -4.32 -20.69
CA ASN A 424 -25.21 -3.57 -20.27
C ASN A 424 -25.07 -3.08 -18.84
N ILE A 425 -24.84 -1.78 -18.66
CA ILE A 425 -24.64 -1.16 -17.33
C ILE A 425 -25.52 0.08 -17.19
N ALA A 426 -26.13 0.24 -16.00
CA ALA A 426 -26.93 1.41 -15.70
C ALA A 426 -26.02 2.67 -15.49
N ARG A 427 -26.49 3.85 -15.92
CA ARG A 427 -25.82 5.13 -15.73
C ARG A 427 -25.39 5.36 -14.27
N ARG A 428 -26.22 5.00 -13.29
CA ARG A 428 -25.90 5.16 -11.85
C ARG A 428 -24.67 4.35 -11.46
N THR A 429 -24.49 3.15 -12.00
CA THR A 429 -23.32 2.29 -11.75
C THR A 429 -22.05 2.88 -12.35
N ILE A 430 -22.13 3.45 -13.57
CA ILE A 430 -20.99 4.14 -14.19
C ILE A 430 -20.58 5.35 -13.36
N SER A 431 -21.54 6.18 -12.92
CA SER A 431 -21.24 7.32 -12.06
C SER A 431 -20.60 6.89 -10.74
N LYS A 432 -21.05 5.77 -10.14
CA LYS A 432 -20.44 5.19 -8.94
C LYS A 432 -19.00 4.77 -9.20
N TYR A 433 -18.75 3.98 -10.26
CA TYR A 433 -17.40 3.51 -10.59
C TYR A 433 -16.45 4.63 -10.97
N ARG A 434 -16.93 5.63 -11.71
CA ARG A 434 -16.15 6.83 -12.02
C ARG A 434 -15.71 7.56 -10.74
N ASN A 435 -16.63 7.72 -9.77
CA ASN A 435 -16.31 8.36 -8.49
C ASN A 435 -15.34 7.50 -7.65
N GLU A 436 -15.48 6.18 -7.64
CA GLU A 436 -14.54 5.26 -6.98
C GLU A 436 -13.13 5.32 -7.60
N LEU A 437 -13.03 5.58 -8.90
CA LEU A 437 -11.77 5.82 -9.61
C LEU A 437 -11.20 7.23 -9.41
N GLY A 438 -11.87 8.11 -8.63
CA GLY A 438 -11.46 9.49 -8.43
C GLY A 438 -11.62 10.38 -9.67
N ILE A 439 -12.32 9.92 -10.72
CA ILE A 439 -12.48 10.64 -11.97
C ILE A 439 -13.63 11.65 -11.86
N LEU A 440 -13.35 12.91 -12.16
CA LEU A 440 -14.33 14.01 -12.09
C LEU A 440 -15.43 13.87 -13.14
N SER A 441 -16.59 14.53 -12.92
CA SER A 441 -17.69 14.59 -13.90
C SER A 441 -17.26 15.29 -15.20
N SER A 442 -17.96 15.02 -16.32
CA SER A 442 -17.66 15.59 -17.63
C SER A 442 -17.50 17.14 -17.62
N ASN A 443 -18.38 17.84 -16.87
CA ASN A 443 -18.29 19.29 -16.73
C ASN A 443 -16.98 19.78 -16.07
N LYS A 444 -16.45 19.02 -15.11
CA LYS A 444 -15.21 19.34 -14.41
C LYS A 444 -13.96 18.88 -15.17
N ARG A 445 -14.09 17.90 -16.05
CA ARG A 445 -12.99 17.40 -16.90
C ARG A 445 -12.73 18.28 -18.14
N LYS A 446 -13.72 19.10 -18.52
CA LYS A 446 -13.61 19.93 -19.72
C LYS A 446 -12.43 20.91 -19.64
N LYS A 447 -11.51 20.79 -20.60
CA LYS A 447 -10.43 21.77 -20.81
C LYS A 447 -10.83 22.77 -21.91
N TYR A 448 -10.51 24.04 -21.71
CA TYR A 448 -10.85 25.13 -22.63
C TYR A 448 -9.67 25.45 -23.56
#